data_c8806e1ec4b008217e63ef722f4e4bbb
#
_entry.id   c8806e1ec4b008217e63ef722f4e4bbb
#
_cell.length_a   1.000
_cell.length_b   1.000
_cell.length_c   1.000
_cell.angle_alpha   90.00
_cell.angle_beta   90.00
_cell.angle_gamma   90.00
#
_symmetry.space_group_name_H-M   'P 1'
#
loop_
_entity.id
_entity.type
_entity.pdbx_description
1 polymer ?
#
loop_
_entity_poly.entity_id
_entity_poly.type
_entity_poly.pdbx_seq_one_letter_code
_entity_poly.pdbx_strand_id
1 'polypeptide(L)'
;MSESYDLVIVGAGIHGAGIAQAAVASGHRVLVLEQQSIAAGTSSRSSKLIHGGLRYLEQFDLQLVRECLRERELLLKLAPQLVHLTPFYIPVYTHTRRRPWEVRAGLSLYALLGGLHAHARFQTLPRNRWDTLQGLTNDGLQAVFRYYDAQTDDAALTRAVMASAQSLGAELCIPATFDQAQLHEVGCEIAFTEAGISRTVQARVLVNAAGPWVNHAAARIRPTLPQPAIDLIQGTHIILDAAIVNSIFYVEAPQDSRAIFIMPWHDNTTLVGTTETAFTGSDPAQVKPLPEEQQYLLDVLQRYFPQTHARLRASFAGVRVLPGGKTRAFRRSREILLVTDRPRRPRVLGVYGGKLTSYRADAQQALRHLRDALPVRPPVADTRSLPLEPA
;
A
#
# COMPACT_ATOMS: atom_id res chain seq x y z
N MET A 1 -2.17 -35.28 -17.06
CA MET A 1 -1.02 -34.78 -16.26
C MET A 1 -1.49 -33.53 -15.58
N SER A 2 -1.35 -33.41 -14.25
CA SER A 2 -1.68 -32.17 -13.52
C SER A 2 -0.79 -31.03 -14.03
N GLU A 3 -1.36 -29.84 -14.23
CA GLU A 3 -0.59 -28.65 -14.59
C GLU A 3 0.41 -28.31 -13.47
N SER A 4 1.63 -27.91 -13.87
CA SER A 4 2.74 -27.64 -12.94
C SER A 4 3.26 -26.21 -13.13
N TYR A 5 3.42 -25.50 -12.01
CA TYR A 5 3.90 -24.12 -11.95
C TYR A 5 5.17 -24.01 -11.10
N ASP A 6 5.98 -22.99 -11.35
CA ASP A 6 7.07 -22.65 -10.45
C ASP A 6 6.50 -21.96 -9.20
N LEU A 7 5.52 -21.04 -9.39
CA LEU A 7 4.81 -20.36 -8.30
C LEU A 7 3.30 -20.39 -8.54
N VAL A 8 2.56 -20.64 -7.45
CA VAL A 8 1.13 -20.30 -7.36
C VAL A 8 0.98 -19.22 -6.30
N ILE A 9 0.27 -18.14 -6.64
CA ILE A 9 0.10 -16.96 -5.79
C ILE A 9 -1.36 -16.82 -5.42
N VAL A 10 -1.67 -16.72 -4.12
CA VAL A 10 -3.03 -16.49 -3.61
C VAL A 10 -3.22 -15.00 -3.35
N GLY A 11 -4.12 -14.37 -4.10
CA GLY A 11 -4.48 -12.96 -4.04
C GLY A 11 -3.83 -12.10 -5.12
N ALA A 12 -4.65 -11.32 -5.85
CA ALA A 12 -4.25 -10.34 -6.85
C ALA A 12 -4.29 -8.89 -6.31
N GLY A 13 -3.95 -8.69 -5.04
CA GLY A 13 -3.60 -7.39 -4.49
C GLY A 13 -2.23 -6.93 -4.98
N ILE A 14 -1.81 -5.72 -4.60
CA ILE A 14 -0.57 -5.12 -5.11
C ILE A 14 0.69 -5.99 -4.89
N HIS A 15 0.79 -6.69 -3.75
CA HIS A 15 1.94 -7.58 -3.50
C HIS A 15 1.85 -8.87 -4.32
N GLY A 16 0.66 -9.48 -4.45
CA GLY A 16 0.49 -10.65 -5.31
C GLY A 16 0.77 -10.33 -6.78
N ALA A 17 0.23 -9.24 -7.30
CA ALA A 17 0.49 -8.75 -8.66
C ALA A 17 1.99 -8.42 -8.87
N GLY A 18 2.63 -7.74 -7.90
CA GLY A 18 4.05 -7.41 -7.97
C GLY A 18 4.96 -8.64 -7.94
N ILE A 19 4.64 -9.65 -7.10
CA ILE A 19 5.41 -10.90 -7.05
C ILE A 19 5.19 -11.70 -8.35
N ALA A 20 3.96 -11.73 -8.89
CA ALA A 20 3.69 -12.35 -10.17
C ALA A 20 4.52 -11.70 -11.29
N GLN A 21 4.50 -10.36 -11.39
CA GLN A 21 5.28 -9.61 -12.37
C GLN A 21 6.79 -9.91 -12.26
N ALA A 22 7.33 -9.85 -11.04
CA ALA A 22 8.75 -10.10 -10.81
C ALA A 22 9.15 -11.55 -11.14
N ALA A 23 8.27 -12.52 -10.84
CA ALA A 23 8.52 -13.93 -11.09
C ALA A 23 8.49 -14.25 -12.60
N VAL A 24 7.47 -13.79 -13.34
CA VAL A 24 7.46 -13.99 -14.80
C VAL A 24 8.57 -13.22 -15.51
N ALA A 25 8.91 -12.01 -15.04
CA ALA A 25 10.06 -11.27 -15.56
C ALA A 25 11.39 -12.04 -15.36
N SER A 26 11.46 -12.88 -14.32
CA SER A 26 12.60 -13.78 -14.07
C SER A 26 12.48 -15.12 -14.81
N GLY A 27 11.48 -15.31 -15.68
CA GLY A 27 11.27 -16.48 -16.53
C GLY A 27 10.52 -17.65 -15.86
N HIS A 28 9.90 -17.44 -14.69
CA HIS A 28 9.15 -18.49 -13.99
C HIS A 28 7.73 -18.62 -14.50
N ARG A 29 7.19 -19.84 -14.47
CA ARG A 29 5.77 -20.11 -14.75
C ARG A 29 4.93 -19.82 -13.51
N VAL A 30 3.97 -18.90 -13.63
CA VAL A 30 3.20 -18.35 -12.51
C VAL A 30 1.70 -18.48 -12.75
N LEU A 31 0.98 -18.96 -11.73
CA LEU A 31 -0.47 -18.91 -11.63
C LEU A 31 -0.87 -18.00 -10.46
N VAL A 32 -1.81 -17.08 -10.68
CA VAL A 32 -2.41 -16.24 -9.64
C VAL A 32 -3.86 -16.65 -9.44
N LEU A 33 -4.27 -16.89 -8.20
CA LEU A 33 -5.64 -17.19 -7.81
C LEU A 33 -6.25 -15.98 -7.12
N GLU A 34 -7.35 -15.43 -7.66
CA GLU A 34 -8.06 -14.29 -7.09
C GLU A 34 -9.56 -14.59 -6.97
N GLN A 35 -10.11 -14.42 -5.76
CA GLN A 35 -11.49 -14.83 -5.48
C GLN A 35 -12.57 -13.84 -5.96
N GLN A 36 -12.25 -12.56 -6.13
CA GLN A 36 -13.24 -11.53 -6.46
C GLN A 36 -12.84 -10.71 -7.69
N SER A 37 -11.89 -9.80 -7.52
CA SER A 37 -11.36 -8.94 -8.57
C SER A 37 -9.96 -8.45 -8.20
N ILE A 38 -9.17 -8.08 -9.19
CA ILE A 38 -7.85 -7.47 -8.97
C ILE A 38 -8.02 -6.25 -8.06
N ALA A 39 -7.22 -6.16 -7.00
CA ALA A 39 -7.26 -5.09 -6.01
C ALA A 39 -8.51 -5.04 -5.11
N ALA A 40 -9.40 -6.03 -5.08
CA ALA A 40 -10.66 -6.01 -4.33
C ALA A 40 -10.52 -5.66 -2.84
N GLY A 41 -9.39 -6.06 -2.20
CA GLY A 41 -9.12 -5.82 -0.79
C GLY A 41 -8.50 -4.45 -0.49
N THR A 42 -7.46 -4.44 0.31
CA THR A 42 -6.74 -3.23 0.77
C THR A 42 -6.14 -2.41 -0.38
N SER A 43 -5.81 -3.06 -1.50
CA SER A 43 -5.17 -2.43 -2.66
C SER A 43 -6.05 -1.45 -3.45
N SER A 44 -7.35 -1.35 -3.15
CA SER A 44 -8.25 -0.29 -3.64
C SER A 44 -8.67 0.70 -2.54
N ARG A 45 -8.22 0.49 -1.31
CA ARG A 45 -8.70 1.22 -0.12
C ARG A 45 -7.56 1.88 0.66
N SER A 46 -6.47 2.22 -0.02
CA SER A 46 -5.33 2.94 0.55
C SER A 46 -5.57 4.46 0.55
N SER A 47 -4.60 5.22 1.05
CA SER A 47 -4.62 6.69 1.01
C SER A 47 -4.26 7.25 -0.38
N LYS A 48 -4.17 6.44 -1.43
CA LYS A 48 -3.93 6.87 -2.82
C LYS A 48 -2.60 7.60 -3.04
N LEU A 49 -1.59 7.30 -2.23
CA LEU A 49 -0.30 7.99 -2.22
C LEU A 49 0.86 7.04 -2.52
N ILE A 50 1.78 7.51 -3.34
CA ILE A 50 3.12 6.95 -3.56
C ILE A 50 4.11 7.93 -2.94
N HIS A 51 4.58 7.61 -1.73
CA HIS A 51 5.32 8.57 -0.91
C HIS A 51 6.44 7.91 -0.10
N GLY A 52 7.47 8.68 0.23
CA GLY A 52 8.60 8.20 1.04
C GLY A 52 8.26 7.95 2.51
N GLY A 53 7.10 8.45 2.98
CA GLY A 53 6.67 8.25 4.37
C GLY A 53 7.41 9.11 5.38
N LEU A 54 7.29 10.43 5.27
CA LEU A 54 7.94 11.43 6.14
C LEU A 54 7.84 11.11 7.63
N ARG A 55 6.71 10.53 8.08
CA ARG A 55 6.48 10.14 9.47
C ARG A 55 7.44 9.05 10.00
N TYR A 56 8.01 8.22 9.11
CA TYR A 56 8.93 7.15 9.52
C TYR A 56 10.30 7.70 9.94
N LEU A 57 10.61 8.95 9.59
CA LEU A 57 11.79 9.63 10.10
C LEU A 57 11.76 9.76 11.63
N GLU A 58 10.56 9.90 12.22
CA GLU A 58 10.42 9.94 13.69
C GLU A 58 10.73 8.59 14.36
N GLN A 59 10.70 7.52 13.59
CA GLN A 59 11.04 6.17 14.04
C GLN A 59 12.49 5.78 13.69
N PHE A 60 13.25 6.74 13.10
CA PHE A 60 14.60 6.54 12.57
C PHE A 60 14.71 5.43 11.52
N ASP A 61 13.60 5.11 10.83
CA ASP A 61 13.55 4.11 9.77
C ASP A 61 14.02 4.71 8.43
N LEU A 62 15.29 5.14 8.41
CA LEU A 62 15.88 5.87 7.29
C LEU A 62 16.01 4.99 6.03
N GLN A 63 16.24 3.69 6.22
CA GLN A 63 16.37 2.75 5.11
C GLN A 63 15.06 2.62 4.36
N LEU A 64 13.95 2.46 5.08
CA LEU A 64 12.62 2.37 4.52
C LEU A 64 12.22 3.65 3.77
N VAL A 65 12.50 4.82 4.35
CA VAL A 65 12.24 6.12 3.69
C VAL A 65 13.03 6.22 2.39
N ARG A 66 14.32 5.87 2.40
CA ARG A 66 15.17 5.90 1.21
C ARG A 66 14.69 4.95 0.13
N GLU A 67 14.27 3.75 0.50
CA GLU A 67 13.70 2.77 -0.44
C GLU A 67 12.40 3.28 -1.05
N CYS A 68 11.46 3.75 -0.24
CA CYS A 68 10.20 4.32 -0.72
C CYS A 68 10.42 5.52 -1.65
N LEU A 69 11.37 6.40 -1.36
CA LEU A 69 11.71 7.52 -2.24
C LEU A 69 12.27 7.06 -3.60
N ARG A 70 13.10 6.02 -3.60
CA ARG A 70 13.62 5.43 -4.85
C ARG A 70 12.52 4.79 -5.68
N GLU A 71 11.65 4.01 -5.04
CA GLU A 71 10.51 3.37 -5.70
C GLU A 71 9.52 4.42 -6.23
N ARG A 72 9.28 5.52 -5.51
CA ARG A 72 8.48 6.64 -5.99
C ARG A 72 9.04 7.23 -7.30
N GLU A 73 10.35 7.55 -7.33
CA GLU A 73 11.00 8.08 -8.54
C GLU A 73 10.93 7.10 -9.71
N LEU A 74 11.01 5.80 -9.41
CA LEU A 74 10.88 4.76 -10.42
C LEU A 74 9.45 4.70 -10.95
N LEU A 75 8.43 4.69 -10.07
CA LEU A 75 7.03 4.64 -10.46
C LEU A 75 6.57 5.86 -11.26
N LEU A 76 7.09 7.06 -10.97
CA LEU A 76 6.86 8.26 -11.77
C LEU A 76 7.34 8.08 -13.23
N LYS A 77 8.36 7.24 -13.46
CA LYS A 77 8.87 6.94 -14.81
C LYS A 77 8.14 5.78 -15.47
N LEU A 78 7.84 4.72 -14.70
CA LEU A 78 7.22 3.51 -15.22
C LEU A 78 5.71 3.64 -15.45
N ALA A 79 5.05 4.48 -14.67
CA ALA A 79 3.59 4.65 -14.66
C ALA A 79 3.18 6.13 -14.76
N PRO A 80 3.65 6.92 -15.75
CA PRO A 80 3.42 8.37 -15.78
C PRO A 80 1.94 8.74 -15.95
N GLN A 81 1.10 7.84 -16.44
CA GLN A 81 -0.35 8.05 -16.57
C GLN A 81 -1.12 7.67 -15.29
N LEU A 82 -0.48 6.97 -14.34
CA LEU A 82 -1.10 6.46 -13.12
C LEU A 82 -0.55 7.11 -11.85
N VAL A 83 0.69 7.59 -11.90
CA VAL A 83 1.41 8.15 -10.73
C VAL A 83 1.84 9.56 -11.05
N HIS A 84 1.27 10.53 -10.34
CA HIS A 84 1.46 11.96 -10.63
C HIS A 84 2.16 12.65 -9.47
N LEU A 85 3.25 13.36 -9.77
CA LEU A 85 3.92 14.21 -8.78
C LEU A 85 3.00 15.36 -8.37
N THR A 86 2.74 15.48 -7.08
CA THR A 86 1.77 16.43 -6.52
C THR A 86 2.39 17.24 -5.40
N PRO A 87 2.11 18.56 -5.29
CA PRO A 87 2.56 19.36 -4.18
C PRO A 87 1.80 18.99 -2.89
N PHE A 88 2.57 18.85 -1.81
CA PHE A 88 2.08 18.64 -0.44
C PHE A 88 2.38 19.84 0.40
N TYR A 89 1.40 20.33 1.15
CA TYR A 89 1.54 21.41 2.10
C TYR A 89 1.44 20.87 3.53
N ILE A 90 2.40 21.27 4.37
CA ILE A 90 2.40 21.00 5.81
C ILE A 90 2.21 22.34 6.53
N PRO A 91 0.98 22.70 6.92
CA PRO A 91 0.75 23.86 7.77
C PRO A 91 1.10 23.52 9.22
N VAL A 92 1.86 24.40 9.86
CA VAL A 92 2.27 24.28 11.26
C VAL A 92 1.63 25.39 12.07
N TYR A 93 0.88 25.02 13.09
CA TYR A 93 0.13 25.94 13.94
C TYR A 93 0.71 26.01 15.36
N THR A 94 0.25 26.98 16.13
CA THR A 94 0.59 27.08 17.55
C THR A 94 0.16 25.87 18.37
N HIS A 95 -0.91 25.20 17.95
CA HIS A 95 -1.48 24.02 18.63
C HIS A 95 -0.92 22.69 18.09
N THR A 96 -0.20 22.66 16.98
CA THR A 96 0.40 21.41 16.47
C THR A 96 1.54 20.96 17.37
N ARG A 97 1.70 19.65 17.51
CA ARG A 97 2.75 19.04 18.31
C ARG A 97 4.14 19.43 17.77
N ARG A 98 4.29 19.35 16.44
CA ARG A 98 5.57 19.63 15.79
C ARG A 98 5.75 21.13 15.59
N ARG A 99 6.94 21.62 15.92
CA ARG A 99 7.33 23.03 15.71
C ARG A 99 7.87 23.23 14.30
N PRO A 100 7.85 24.47 13.76
CA PRO A 100 8.35 24.73 12.40
C PRO A 100 9.79 24.26 12.16
N TRP A 101 10.68 24.37 13.15
CA TRP A 101 12.06 23.90 13.00
C TRP A 101 12.19 22.37 12.92
N GLU A 102 11.35 21.62 13.63
CA GLU A 102 11.31 20.15 13.58
C GLU A 102 10.84 19.66 12.21
N VAL A 103 9.77 20.27 11.68
CA VAL A 103 9.26 19.96 10.33
C VAL A 103 10.34 20.27 9.29
N ARG A 104 11.02 21.42 9.42
CA ARG A 104 12.12 21.82 8.54
C ARG A 104 13.27 20.83 8.56
N ALA A 105 13.69 20.39 9.75
CA ALA A 105 14.75 19.38 9.92
C ALA A 105 14.36 18.05 9.29
N GLY A 106 13.12 17.59 9.53
CA GLY A 106 12.58 16.37 8.92
C GLY A 106 12.54 16.44 7.40
N LEU A 107 12.06 17.55 6.81
CA LEU A 107 12.04 17.75 5.37
C LEU A 107 13.45 17.88 4.77
N SER A 108 14.42 18.45 5.49
CA SER A 108 15.81 18.49 5.06
C SER A 108 16.42 17.08 4.97
N LEU A 109 16.17 16.26 5.97
CA LEU A 109 16.60 14.87 5.98
C LEU A 109 15.88 14.06 4.87
N TYR A 110 14.59 14.29 4.67
CA TYR A 110 13.80 13.67 3.60
C TYR A 110 14.36 14.00 2.21
N ALA A 111 14.70 15.29 1.98
CA ALA A 111 15.33 15.75 0.75
C ALA A 111 16.71 15.09 0.53
N LEU A 112 17.51 14.98 1.58
CA LEU A 112 18.82 14.33 1.53
C LEU A 112 18.70 12.83 1.16
N LEU A 113 17.77 12.12 1.80
CA LEU A 113 17.49 10.70 1.50
C LEU A 113 16.94 10.50 0.09
N GLY A 114 16.20 11.49 -0.45
CA GLY A 114 15.70 11.54 -1.83
C GLY A 114 16.76 11.93 -2.86
N GLY A 115 18.03 12.12 -2.48
CA GLY A 115 19.13 12.43 -3.40
C GLY A 115 19.17 13.89 -3.89
N LEU A 116 18.50 14.83 -3.19
CA LEU A 116 18.48 16.27 -3.45
C LEU A 116 17.98 16.66 -4.86
N HIS A 117 17.31 15.74 -5.57
CA HIS A 117 16.69 16.04 -6.86
C HIS A 117 15.65 17.18 -6.73
N ALA A 118 15.29 17.81 -7.83
CA ALA A 118 14.32 18.90 -7.83
C ALA A 118 13.00 18.52 -7.12
N HIS A 119 12.51 17.29 -7.32
CA HIS A 119 11.31 16.75 -6.70
C HIS A 119 11.48 16.36 -5.20
N ALA A 120 12.72 16.26 -4.72
CA ALA A 120 13.00 15.97 -3.30
C ALA A 120 13.11 17.24 -2.46
N ARG A 121 13.24 18.41 -3.08
CA ARG A 121 13.42 19.69 -2.38
C ARG A 121 12.09 20.17 -1.79
N PHE A 122 12.20 20.92 -0.71
CA PHE A 122 11.06 21.60 -0.09
C PHE A 122 11.28 23.12 -0.02
N GLN A 123 10.19 23.83 0.20
CA GLN A 123 10.20 25.30 0.35
C GLN A 123 9.36 25.69 1.56
N THR A 124 9.79 26.74 2.28
CA THR A 124 8.91 27.42 3.22
C THR A 124 8.11 28.44 2.44
N LEU A 125 6.78 28.38 2.51
CA LEU A 125 5.91 29.30 1.81
C LEU A 125 5.91 30.67 2.54
N PRO A 126 6.20 31.77 1.85
CA PRO A 126 6.19 33.09 2.48
C PRO A 126 4.75 33.50 2.87
N ARG A 127 4.60 34.29 3.94
CA ARG A 127 3.30 34.65 4.52
C ARG A 127 2.34 35.32 3.53
N ASN A 128 2.85 36.14 2.62
CA ASN A 128 2.05 36.79 1.58
C ASN A 128 1.46 35.82 0.53
N ARG A 129 1.77 34.53 0.61
CA ARG A 129 1.18 33.48 -0.23
C ARG A 129 0.22 32.55 0.52
N TRP A 130 0.00 32.77 1.82
CA TRP A 130 -0.90 31.91 2.58
C TRP A 130 -2.35 32.02 2.12
N ASP A 131 -2.78 33.22 1.69
CA ASP A 131 -4.13 33.45 1.15
C ASP A 131 -4.42 32.66 -0.14
N THR A 132 -3.38 32.15 -0.81
CA THR A 132 -3.53 31.27 -1.99
C THR A 132 -3.84 29.82 -1.62
N LEU A 133 -3.87 29.46 -0.34
CA LEU A 133 -4.09 28.09 0.17
C LEU A 133 -5.56 27.73 0.36
N GLN A 134 -6.44 28.28 -0.47
CA GLN A 134 -7.82 27.80 -0.68
C GLN A 134 -8.66 27.60 0.60
N GLY A 135 -8.73 28.63 1.44
CA GLY A 135 -9.58 28.58 2.64
C GLY A 135 -8.96 27.90 3.84
N LEU A 136 -7.67 27.55 3.78
CA LEU A 136 -6.91 27.15 4.96
C LEU A 136 -6.96 28.29 5.99
N THR A 137 -7.33 27.97 7.25
CA THR A 137 -7.36 28.98 8.31
C THR A 137 -5.96 29.52 8.62
N ASN A 138 -5.86 30.85 8.75
CA ASN A 138 -4.61 31.52 9.16
C ASN A 138 -4.51 31.71 10.68
N ASP A 139 -5.56 31.37 11.44
CA ASP A 139 -5.59 31.53 12.90
C ASP A 139 -4.58 30.59 13.57
N GLY A 140 -3.57 31.20 14.21
CA GLY A 140 -2.48 30.50 14.86
C GLY A 140 -1.47 29.84 13.91
N LEU A 141 -1.54 30.09 12.59
CA LEU A 141 -0.60 29.56 11.60
C LEU A 141 0.78 30.18 11.79
N GLN A 142 1.81 29.35 11.93
CA GLN A 142 3.20 29.78 12.16
C GLN A 142 4.06 29.62 10.92
N ALA A 143 3.89 28.54 10.15
CA ALA A 143 4.64 28.24 8.94
C ALA A 143 3.86 27.31 8.03
N VAL A 144 4.17 27.38 6.74
CA VAL A 144 3.70 26.40 5.75
C VAL A 144 4.91 25.91 4.95
N PHE A 145 5.09 24.61 4.89
CA PHE A 145 6.12 23.97 4.08
C PHE A 145 5.47 23.33 2.86
N ARG A 146 6.08 23.46 1.69
CA ARG A 146 5.71 22.77 0.47
C ARG A 146 6.80 21.77 0.10
N TYR A 147 6.44 20.53 -0.14
CA TYR A 147 7.31 19.50 -0.69
C TYR A 147 6.55 18.70 -1.74
N TYR A 148 7.18 17.72 -2.36
CA TYR A 148 6.55 16.90 -3.39
C TYR A 148 6.60 15.42 -3.03
N ASP A 149 5.47 14.77 -3.18
CA ASP A 149 5.30 13.31 -3.22
C ASP A 149 4.35 12.97 -4.38
N ALA A 150 3.92 11.73 -4.54
CA ALA A 150 3.08 11.38 -5.65
C ALA A 150 1.71 10.85 -5.20
N GLN A 151 0.72 11.08 -6.05
CA GLN A 151 -0.65 10.57 -5.93
C GLN A 151 -0.93 9.54 -7.02
N THR A 152 -1.76 8.53 -6.73
CA THR A 152 -2.17 7.49 -7.67
C THR A 152 -3.59 7.02 -7.40
N ASP A 153 -4.23 6.38 -8.39
CA ASP A 153 -5.31 5.44 -8.13
C ASP A 153 -4.68 4.07 -7.84
N ASP A 154 -4.78 3.62 -6.59
CA ASP A 154 -4.17 2.37 -6.12
C ASP A 154 -4.73 1.13 -6.81
N ALA A 155 -6.03 1.11 -7.10
CA ALA A 155 -6.66 0.02 -7.81
C ALA A 155 -6.23 -0.02 -9.30
N ALA A 156 -6.17 1.14 -9.95
CA ALA A 156 -5.69 1.24 -11.33
C ALA A 156 -4.21 0.83 -11.43
N LEU A 157 -3.35 1.30 -10.50
CA LEU A 157 -1.96 0.88 -10.45
C LEU A 157 -1.82 -0.65 -10.24
N THR A 158 -2.62 -1.22 -9.34
CA THR A 158 -2.59 -2.68 -9.08
C THR A 158 -3.02 -3.47 -10.31
N ARG A 159 -4.06 -3.02 -11.05
CA ARG A 159 -4.49 -3.63 -12.32
C ARG A 159 -3.39 -3.55 -13.37
N ALA A 160 -2.74 -2.41 -13.51
CA ALA A 160 -1.64 -2.22 -14.46
C ALA A 160 -0.45 -3.16 -14.17
N VAL A 161 -0.10 -3.36 -12.89
CA VAL A 161 0.94 -4.32 -12.49
C VAL A 161 0.53 -5.75 -12.85
N MET A 162 -0.73 -6.14 -12.60
CA MET A 162 -1.22 -7.46 -12.94
C MET A 162 -1.28 -7.67 -14.47
N ALA A 163 -1.75 -6.69 -15.22
CA ALA A 163 -1.76 -6.72 -16.68
C ALA A 163 -0.33 -6.87 -17.26
N SER A 164 0.64 -6.15 -16.69
CA SER A 164 2.05 -6.32 -17.03
C SER A 164 2.56 -7.73 -16.71
N ALA A 165 2.14 -8.35 -15.60
CA ALA A 165 2.48 -9.75 -15.32
C ALA A 165 1.87 -10.70 -16.34
N GLN A 166 0.60 -10.50 -16.71
CA GLN A 166 -0.09 -11.31 -17.72
C GLN A 166 0.54 -11.17 -19.12
N SER A 167 0.96 -9.98 -19.51
CA SER A 167 1.64 -9.76 -20.79
C SER A 167 2.99 -10.51 -20.90
N LEU A 168 3.61 -10.82 -19.74
CA LEU A 168 4.83 -11.62 -19.65
C LEU A 168 4.54 -13.12 -19.44
N GLY A 169 3.26 -13.54 -19.41
CA GLY A 169 2.87 -14.94 -19.34
C GLY A 169 2.39 -15.42 -17.97
N ALA A 170 2.09 -14.53 -17.00
CA ALA A 170 1.39 -14.96 -15.80
C ALA A 170 -0.05 -15.39 -16.13
N GLU A 171 -0.45 -16.54 -15.64
CA GLU A 171 -1.83 -17.01 -15.72
C GLU A 171 -2.63 -16.44 -14.52
N LEU A 172 -3.85 -15.96 -14.75
CA LEU A 172 -4.75 -15.44 -13.71
C LEU A 172 -6.07 -16.19 -13.77
N CYS A 173 -6.40 -16.92 -12.69
CA CYS A 173 -7.72 -17.49 -12.47
C CYS A 173 -8.56 -16.54 -11.59
N ILE A 174 -9.69 -16.08 -12.13
CA ILE A 174 -10.62 -15.17 -11.47
C ILE A 174 -12.04 -15.35 -12.03
N PRO A 175 -13.08 -15.64 -11.20
CA PRO A 175 -13.00 -15.85 -9.77
C PRO A 175 -12.43 -17.23 -9.42
N ALA A 176 -11.44 -17.30 -8.52
CA ALA A 176 -10.87 -18.54 -8.04
C ALA A 176 -10.61 -18.47 -6.53
N THR A 177 -11.20 -19.43 -5.80
CA THR A 177 -11.05 -19.54 -4.35
C THR A 177 -9.98 -20.59 -4.03
N PHE A 178 -8.97 -20.20 -3.28
CA PHE A 178 -7.98 -21.12 -2.71
C PHE A 178 -8.64 -21.99 -1.64
N ASP A 179 -8.67 -23.30 -1.83
CA ASP A 179 -9.32 -24.25 -0.91
C ASP A 179 -8.34 -24.83 0.10
N GLN A 180 -7.23 -25.40 -0.39
CA GLN A 180 -6.19 -25.97 0.47
C GLN A 180 -4.88 -26.18 -0.29
N ALA A 181 -3.80 -26.38 0.46
CA ALA A 181 -2.54 -26.88 -0.06
C ALA A 181 -1.98 -28.02 0.78
N GLN A 182 -1.49 -29.06 0.12
CA GLN A 182 -0.76 -30.16 0.73
C GLN A 182 0.73 -30.02 0.38
N LEU A 183 1.58 -29.87 1.40
CA LEU A 183 3.03 -29.77 1.22
C LEU A 183 3.63 -31.17 1.09
N HIS A 184 4.51 -31.34 0.12
CA HIS A 184 5.31 -32.53 -0.10
C HIS A 184 6.77 -32.27 0.28
N GLU A 185 7.65 -33.23 0.10
CA GLU A 185 9.09 -33.03 0.34
C GLU A 185 9.63 -31.90 -0.55
N VAL A 186 9.22 -31.89 -1.82
CA VAL A 186 9.53 -30.83 -2.80
C VAL A 186 8.22 -30.29 -3.37
N GLY A 187 7.94 -28.99 -3.12
CA GLY A 187 6.75 -28.33 -3.65
C GLY A 187 5.47 -28.66 -2.87
N CYS A 188 4.35 -28.39 -3.51
CA CYS A 188 3.02 -28.56 -2.95
C CYS A 188 1.97 -28.84 -4.03
N GLU A 189 0.92 -29.56 -3.64
CA GLU A 189 -0.32 -29.69 -4.39
C GLU A 189 -1.32 -28.64 -3.88
N ILE A 190 -1.97 -27.95 -4.79
CA ILE A 190 -2.87 -26.83 -4.47
C ILE A 190 -4.22 -27.12 -5.10
N ALA A 191 -5.24 -27.21 -4.25
CA ALA A 191 -6.64 -27.29 -4.66
C ALA A 191 -7.29 -25.90 -4.58
N PHE A 192 -8.07 -25.57 -5.59
CA PHE A 192 -8.85 -24.34 -5.68
C PHE A 192 -10.14 -24.58 -6.47
N THR A 193 -11.12 -23.71 -6.24
CA THR A 193 -12.39 -23.72 -6.97
C THR A 193 -12.45 -22.52 -7.91
N GLU A 194 -12.51 -22.77 -9.23
CA GLU A 194 -12.65 -21.77 -10.28
C GLU A 194 -14.05 -21.84 -10.87
N ALA A 195 -14.81 -20.75 -10.79
CA ALA A 195 -16.19 -20.68 -11.29
C ALA A 195 -17.08 -21.87 -10.84
N GLY A 196 -16.89 -22.36 -9.60
CA GLY A 196 -17.63 -23.50 -9.05
C GLY A 196 -17.06 -24.90 -9.40
N ILE A 197 -15.98 -24.97 -10.18
CA ILE A 197 -15.31 -26.22 -10.56
C ILE A 197 -14.04 -26.38 -9.72
N SER A 198 -13.94 -27.53 -9.02
CA SER A 198 -12.71 -27.87 -8.27
C SER A 198 -11.58 -28.26 -9.22
N ARG A 199 -10.42 -27.68 -9.00
CA ARG A 199 -9.18 -27.91 -9.77
C ARG A 199 -8.02 -28.16 -8.82
N THR A 200 -7.02 -28.89 -9.32
CA THR A 200 -5.79 -29.18 -8.58
C THR A 200 -4.58 -28.96 -9.48
N VAL A 201 -3.57 -28.28 -8.96
CA VAL A 201 -2.30 -28.01 -9.66
C VAL A 201 -1.11 -28.33 -8.75
N GLN A 202 0.05 -28.54 -9.35
CA GLN A 202 1.31 -28.71 -8.65
C GLN A 202 2.11 -27.42 -8.71
N ALA A 203 2.79 -27.05 -7.62
CA ALA A 203 3.70 -25.90 -7.59
C ALA A 203 4.98 -26.21 -6.83
N ARG A 204 6.08 -25.56 -7.21
CA ARG A 204 7.30 -25.57 -6.39
C ARG A 204 7.12 -24.74 -5.14
N VAL A 205 6.45 -23.60 -5.26
CA VAL A 205 6.22 -22.66 -4.16
C VAL A 205 4.79 -22.12 -4.21
N LEU A 206 4.12 -22.10 -3.07
CA LEU A 206 2.90 -21.38 -2.81
C LEU A 206 3.23 -20.02 -2.17
N VAL A 207 2.81 -18.93 -2.78
CA VAL A 207 2.92 -17.58 -2.21
C VAL A 207 1.56 -17.15 -1.67
N ASN A 208 1.45 -16.99 -0.37
CA ASN A 208 0.25 -16.48 0.27
C ASN A 208 0.32 -14.94 0.38
N ALA A 209 -0.25 -14.25 -0.59
CA ALA A 209 -0.36 -12.79 -0.67
C ALA A 209 -1.81 -12.32 -0.46
N ALA A 210 -2.60 -13.05 0.35
CA ALA A 210 -4.02 -12.83 0.59
C ALA A 210 -4.32 -11.58 1.47
N GLY A 211 -3.35 -10.71 1.73
CA GLY A 211 -3.54 -9.47 2.49
C GLY A 211 -4.18 -9.72 3.86
N PRO A 212 -5.32 -9.08 4.19
CA PRO A 212 -5.98 -9.27 5.50
C PRO A 212 -6.41 -10.71 5.79
N TRP A 213 -6.56 -11.56 4.77
CA TRP A 213 -6.92 -12.98 4.90
C TRP A 213 -5.71 -13.91 4.96
N VAL A 214 -4.49 -13.38 5.09
CA VAL A 214 -3.25 -14.17 5.03
C VAL A 214 -3.23 -15.33 6.04
N ASN A 215 -3.69 -15.12 7.28
CA ASN A 215 -3.78 -16.20 8.28
C ASN A 215 -4.93 -17.18 7.98
N HIS A 216 -6.03 -16.73 7.39
CA HIS A 216 -7.11 -17.64 6.94
C HIS A 216 -6.62 -18.56 5.81
N ALA A 217 -5.87 -18.05 4.85
CA ALA A 217 -5.27 -18.86 3.81
C ALA A 217 -4.19 -19.79 4.38
N ALA A 218 -3.34 -19.31 5.29
CA ALA A 218 -2.31 -20.12 5.94
C ALA A 218 -2.89 -21.30 6.74
N ALA A 219 -4.06 -21.12 7.37
CA ALA A 219 -4.76 -22.19 8.10
C ALA A 219 -5.24 -23.35 7.22
N ARG A 220 -5.28 -23.17 5.89
CA ARG A 220 -5.66 -24.20 4.89
C ARG A 220 -4.45 -24.95 4.33
N ILE A 221 -3.23 -24.67 4.79
CA ILE A 221 -2.01 -25.37 4.36
C ILE A 221 -1.73 -26.55 5.30
N ARG A 222 -1.36 -27.68 4.74
CA ARG A 222 -1.03 -28.91 5.49
C ARG A 222 0.38 -29.40 5.16
N PRO A 223 1.19 -29.84 6.14
CA PRO A 223 0.91 -29.73 7.59
C PRO A 223 0.80 -28.26 8.01
N THR A 224 0.09 -28.02 9.12
CA THR A 224 -0.13 -26.65 9.67
C THR A 224 1.21 -25.98 9.96
N LEU A 225 1.36 -24.74 9.47
CA LEU A 225 2.56 -23.94 9.67
C LEU A 225 2.37 -22.94 10.82
N PRO A 226 3.44 -22.61 11.54
CA PRO A 226 3.43 -21.49 12.49
C PRO A 226 3.04 -20.19 11.77
N GLN A 227 2.14 -19.41 12.39
CA GLN A 227 1.70 -18.13 11.84
C GLN A 227 2.20 -17.00 12.73
N PRO A 228 2.72 -15.90 12.17
CA PRO A 228 3.04 -14.72 12.95
C PRO A 228 1.77 -14.12 13.56
N ALA A 229 1.92 -13.57 14.77
CA ALA A 229 0.88 -12.74 15.35
C ALA A 229 0.74 -11.46 14.51
N ILE A 230 -0.48 -11.14 14.11
CA ILE A 230 -0.81 -9.94 13.37
C ILE A 230 -1.97 -9.20 14.02
N ASP A 231 -1.99 -7.88 13.85
CA ASP A 231 -3.15 -7.06 14.15
C ASP A 231 -3.74 -6.52 12.86
N LEU A 232 -5.06 -6.57 12.76
CA LEU A 232 -5.81 -5.98 11.67
C LEU A 232 -6.24 -4.56 12.08
N ILE A 233 -5.82 -3.56 11.30
CA ILE A 233 -6.10 -2.16 11.57
C ILE A 233 -6.93 -1.57 10.45
N GLN A 234 -8.14 -1.13 10.81
CA GLN A 234 -9.04 -0.42 9.92
C GLN A 234 -8.57 1.02 9.73
N GLY A 235 -8.71 1.54 8.52
CA GLY A 235 -8.50 2.93 8.18
C GLY A 235 -9.60 3.44 7.28
N THR A 236 -10.34 4.45 7.73
CA THR A 236 -11.45 5.07 7.02
C THR A 236 -11.00 6.31 6.26
N HIS A 237 -11.59 6.51 5.11
CA HIS A 237 -11.52 7.73 4.30
C HIS A 237 -12.93 8.22 4.00
N ILE A 238 -13.09 9.54 3.92
CA ILE A 238 -14.33 10.19 3.46
C ILE A 238 -14.09 10.93 2.15
N ILE A 239 -15.11 10.96 1.31
CA ILE A 239 -15.14 11.71 0.05
C ILE A 239 -16.24 12.77 0.17
N LEU A 240 -15.89 14.01 -0.08
CA LEU A 240 -16.76 15.17 -0.02
C LEU A 240 -17.17 15.61 -1.41
N ASP A 241 -18.37 16.16 -1.57
CA ASP A 241 -18.99 16.54 -2.83
C ASP A 241 -18.47 17.84 -3.46
N ALA A 242 -17.34 18.35 -3.00
CA ALA A 242 -16.72 19.56 -3.52
C ALA A 242 -15.19 19.46 -3.56
N ALA A 243 -14.57 20.18 -4.52
CA ALA A 243 -13.12 20.42 -4.55
C ALA A 243 -12.75 21.53 -3.56
N ILE A 244 -12.46 21.14 -2.33
CA ILE A 244 -12.02 22.08 -1.29
C ILE A 244 -10.57 22.51 -1.54
N VAL A 245 -9.75 21.59 -2.07
CA VAL A 245 -8.32 21.81 -2.29
C VAL A 245 -7.90 21.34 -3.68
N ASN A 246 -6.85 21.94 -4.23
CA ASN A 246 -6.22 21.54 -5.50
C ASN A 246 -4.83 20.90 -5.31
N SER A 247 -4.41 20.77 -4.06
CA SER A 247 -3.13 20.21 -3.65
C SER A 247 -3.35 19.37 -2.40
N ILE A 248 -2.35 18.59 -2.01
CA ILE A 248 -2.48 17.71 -0.84
C ILE A 248 -2.03 18.47 0.41
N PHE A 249 -2.88 18.49 1.42
CA PHE A 249 -2.53 18.98 2.75
C PHE A 249 -2.26 17.83 3.69
N TYR A 250 -1.11 17.84 4.33
CA TYR A 250 -0.72 16.97 5.42
C TYR A 250 -0.92 17.73 6.72
N VAL A 251 -2.00 17.46 7.42
CA VAL A 251 -2.39 18.14 8.64
C VAL A 251 -2.28 17.22 9.85
N GLU A 252 -2.08 17.81 11.03
CA GLU A 252 -2.01 17.07 12.30
C GLU A 252 -3.38 17.13 13.00
N ALA A 253 -4.00 15.98 13.23
CA ALA A 253 -5.29 15.93 13.93
C ALA A 253 -5.17 16.48 15.35
N PRO A 254 -6.01 17.44 15.77
CA PRO A 254 -5.92 18.06 17.09
C PRO A 254 -6.11 17.08 18.26
N GLN A 255 -6.88 16.00 18.04
CA GLN A 255 -7.26 15.05 19.07
C GLN A 255 -6.09 14.14 19.51
N ASP A 256 -5.20 13.77 18.59
CA ASP A 256 -4.20 12.72 18.85
C ASP A 256 -2.89 12.90 18.07
N SER A 257 -2.72 14.02 17.38
CA SER A 257 -1.54 14.39 16.58
C SER A 257 -1.24 13.44 15.42
N ARG A 258 -2.24 12.66 14.95
CA ARG A 258 -2.08 11.83 13.76
C ARG A 258 -2.04 12.69 12.50
N ALA A 259 -1.33 12.17 11.51
CA ALA A 259 -1.31 12.75 10.18
C ALA A 259 -2.58 12.39 9.41
N ILE A 260 -3.30 13.41 8.95
CA ILE A 260 -4.44 13.29 8.07
C ILE A 260 -4.11 13.99 6.75
N PHE A 261 -4.47 13.35 5.65
CA PHE A 261 -4.35 13.95 4.33
C PHE A 261 -5.70 14.49 3.87
N ILE A 262 -5.70 15.72 3.33
CA ILE A 262 -6.83 16.35 2.66
C ILE A 262 -6.36 16.60 1.24
N MET A 263 -6.99 15.97 0.25
CA MET A 263 -6.45 15.93 -1.10
C MET A 263 -7.54 16.02 -2.17
N PRO A 264 -7.22 16.58 -3.36
CA PRO A 264 -8.14 16.53 -4.49
C PRO A 264 -8.33 15.08 -4.93
N TRP A 265 -9.55 14.76 -5.35
CA TRP A 265 -9.91 13.44 -5.86
C TRP A 265 -10.76 13.57 -7.13
N HIS A 266 -11.06 12.44 -7.76
CA HIS A 266 -11.84 12.38 -9.00
C HIS A 266 -13.16 13.18 -8.91
N ASP A 267 -13.72 13.56 -10.06
CA ASP A 267 -15.02 14.22 -10.18
C ASP A 267 -15.17 15.49 -9.32
N ASN A 268 -14.11 16.27 -9.20
CA ASN A 268 -14.14 17.53 -8.46
C ASN A 268 -14.50 17.34 -6.97
N THR A 269 -14.07 16.23 -6.36
CA THR A 269 -14.29 15.89 -4.96
C THR A 269 -13.03 16.08 -4.11
N THR A 270 -13.17 15.98 -2.80
CA THR A 270 -12.04 15.98 -1.85
C THR A 270 -12.04 14.69 -1.05
N LEU A 271 -10.89 14.00 -1.03
CA LEU A 271 -10.65 12.84 -0.20
C LEU A 271 -9.95 13.25 1.09
N VAL A 272 -10.48 12.80 2.24
CA VAL A 272 -9.89 13.05 3.57
C VAL A 272 -9.64 11.72 4.27
N GLY A 273 -8.45 11.52 4.81
CA GLY A 273 -8.08 10.31 5.55
C GLY A 273 -6.62 10.28 5.98
N THR A 274 -6.28 9.35 6.83
CA THR A 274 -7.00 8.14 7.21
C THR A 274 -7.07 8.00 8.74
N THR A 275 -8.07 7.29 9.22
CA THR A 275 -8.14 6.87 10.63
C THR A 275 -7.29 5.62 10.90
N GLU A 276 -7.14 5.22 12.15
CA GLU A 276 -6.50 3.97 12.59
C GLU A 276 -7.24 3.40 13.80
N THR A 277 -8.07 2.39 13.55
CA THR A 277 -8.88 1.71 14.57
C THR A 277 -8.62 0.20 14.50
N ALA A 278 -8.55 -0.49 15.62
CA ALA A 278 -8.45 -1.95 15.60
C ALA A 278 -9.67 -2.55 14.92
N PHE A 279 -9.46 -3.41 13.93
CA PHE A 279 -10.55 -4.14 13.30
C PHE A 279 -10.93 -5.34 14.14
N THR A 280 -12.18 -5.35 14.62
CA THR A 280 -12.71 -6.41 15.50
C THR A 280 -13.69 -7.34 14.80
N GLY A 281 -13.93 -7.15 13.51
CA GLY A 281 -14.81 -8.01 12.73
C GLY A 281 -14.18 -9.38 12.44
N SER A 282 -15.02 -10.38 12.17
CA SER A 282 -14.58 -11.73 11.82
C SER A 282 -14.06 -11.85 10.39
N ASP A 283 -14.60 -11.03 9.47
CA ASP A 283 -14.23 -11.06 8.05
C ASP A 283 -13.84 -9.67 7.55
N PRO A 284 -12.57 -9.46 7.13
CA PRO A 284 -12.10 -8.21 6.55
C PRO A 284 -12.89 -7.72 5.32
N ALA A 285 -13.60 -8.60 4.61
CA ALA A 285 -14.44 -8.21 3.47
C ALA A 285 -15.63 -7.32 3.91
N GLN A 286 -16.08 -7.47 5.15
CA GLN A 286 -17.23 -6.76 5.70
C GLN A 286 -16.84 -5.43 6.39
N VAL A 287 -15.59 -4.98 6.24
CA VAL A 287 -15.14 -3.72 6.82
C VAL A 287 -15.98 -2.55 6.29
N LYS A 288 -16.47 -1.72 7.22
CA LYS A 288 -17.25 -0.51 6.91
C LYS A 288 -16.69 0.67 7.70
N PRO A 289 -16.77 1.90 7.14
CA PRO A 289 -16.47 3.12 7.88
C PRO A 289 -17.35 3.21 9.13
N LEU A 290 -16.74 3.49 10.28
CA LEU A 290 -17.49 3.72 11.51
C LEU A 290 -17.96 5.17 11.58
N PRO A 291 -19.17 5.47 12.11
CA PRO A 291 -19.67 6.83 12.23
C PRO A 291 -18.71 7.77 12.99
N GLU A 292 -18.10 7.29 14.06
CA GLU A 292 -17.12 8.03 14.84
C GLU A 292 -15.83 8.34 14.05
N GLU A 293 -15.41 7.47 13.12
CA GLU A 293 -14.28 7.72 12.25
C GLU A 293 -14.60 8.78 11.18
N GLN A 294 -15.81 8.76 10.65
CA GLN A 294 -16.29 9.77 9.71
C GLN A 294 -16.35 11.15 10.39
N GLN A 295 -16.95 11.21 11.59
CA GLN A 295 -17.04 12.46 12.35
C GLN A 295 -15.66 13.01 12.70
N TYR A 296 -14.73 12.14 13.14
CA TYR A 296 -13.34 12.52 13.42
C TYR A 296 -12.68 13.20 12.21
N LEU A 297 -12.85 12.66 11.00
CA LEU A 297 -12.29 13.24 9.78
C LEU A 297 -12.97 14.56 9.40
N LEU A 298 -14.29 14.68 9.61
CA LEU A 298 -15.03 15.94 9.40
C LEU A 298 -14.57 17.02 10.39
N ASP A 299 -14.35 16.69 11.66
CA ASP A 299 -13.85 17.62 12.67
C ASP A 299 -12.44 18.12 12.31
N VAL A 300 -11.56 17.25 11.84
CA VAL A 300 -10.23 17.63 11.35
C VAL A 300 -10.37 18.58 10.16
N LEU A 301 -11.19 18.26 9.19
CA LEU A 301 -11.43 19.14 8.03
C LEU A 301 -11.92 20.52 8.45
N GLN A 302 -12.97 20.55 9.30
CA GLN A 302 -13.58 21.80 9.78
C GLN A 302 -12.57 22.67 10.55
N ARG A 303 -11.63 22.04 11.28
CA ARG A 303 -10.58 22.76 12.00
C ARG A 303 -9.65 23.54 11.07
N TYR A 304 -9.28 22.93 9.93
CA TYR A 304 -8.33 23.51 8.99
C TYR A 304 -8.97 24.32 7.86
N PHE A 305 -10.20 23.96 7.48
CA PHE A 305 -10.97 24.59 6.41
C PHE A 305 -12.37 25.00 6.92
N PRO A 306 -12.46 25.95 7.87
CA PRO A 306 -13.72 26.26 8.58
C PRO A 306 -14.81 26.82 7.70
N GLN A 307 -14.49 27.37 6.54
CA GLN A 307 -15.44 27.95 5.60
C GLN A 307 -16.02 26.95 4.60
N THR A 308 -15.62 25.68 4.68
CA THR A 308 -16.17 24.66 3.76
C THR A 308 -17.59 24.27 4.16
N HIS A 309 -18.46 24.15 3.15
CA HIS A 309 -19.83 23.65 3.27
C HIS A 309 -20.02 22.31 2.55
N ALA A 310 -18.92 21.65 2.17
CA ALA A 310 -18.96 20.37 1.47
C ALA A 310 -19.59 19.28 2.34
N ARG A 311 -20.40 18.44 1.70
CA ARG A 311 -21.16 17.36 2.36
C ARG A 311 -20.44 16.02 2.12
N LEU A 312 -20.66 15.09 3.03
CA LEU A 312 -20.21 13.71 2.86
C LEU A 312 -20.96 13.07 1.67
N ARG A 313 -20.22 12.77 0.59
CA ARG A 313 -20.71 12.07 -0.60
C ARG A 313 -20.59 10.56 -0.46
N ALA A 314 -19.45 10.09 0.03
CA ALA A 314 -19.16 8.68 0.20
C ALA A 314 -18.06 8.46 1.25
N SER A 315 -17.91 7.23 1.69
CA SER A 315 -16.80 6.82 2.56
C SER A 315 -16.42 5.37 2.27
N PHE A 316 -15.18 5.01 2.56
CA PHE A 316 -14.70 3.64 2.49
C PHE A 316 -13.70 3.35 3.60
N ALA A 317 -13.58 2.08 3.97
CA ALA A 317 -12.58 1.61 4.91
C ALA A 317 -11.77 0.46 4.31
N GLY A 318 -10.49 0.41 4.66
CA GLY A 318 -9.59 -0.68 4.32
C GLY A 318 -8.95 -1.27 5.57
N VAL A 319 -8.61 -2.55 5.53
CA VAL A 319 -7.94 -3.25 6.63
C VAL A 319 -6.47 -3.45 6.29
N ARG A 320 -5.59 -3.00 7.17
CA ARG A 320 -4.13 -3.16 7.07
C ARG A 320 -3.69 -4.30 7.98
N VAL A 321 -2.72 -5.07 7.51
CA VAL A 321 -2.03 -6.08 8.31
C VAL A 321 -0.79 -5.42 8.92
N LEU A 322 -0.68 -5.46 10.23
CA LEU A 322 0.52 -5.03 10.95
C LEU A 322 1.08 -6.21 11.76
N PRO A 323 2.40 -6.34 11.89
CA PRO A 323 2.98 -7.30 12.83
C PRO A 323 2.42 -7.07 14.23
N GLY A 324 2.07 -8.15 14.94
CA GLY A 324 1.52 -8.08 16.28
C GLY A 324 2.48 -7.39 17.26
N GLY A 325 1.97 -6.62 18.21
CA GLY A 325 2.81 -5.94 19.18
C GLY A 325 2.03 -5.07 20.17
N LYS A 326 2.67 -4.76 21.31
CA LYS A 326 2.09 -3.94 22.42
C LYS A 326 2.10 -2.43 22.12
N THR A 327 2.85 -1.96 21.13
CA THR A 327 2.91 -0.54 20.77
C THR A 327 1.69 -0.12 19.95
N ARG A 328 1.27 1.16 20.07
CA ARG A 328 0.15 1.70 19.28
C ARG A 328 0.41 1.48 17.78
N ALA A 329 -0.62 1.14 17.00
CA ALA A 329 -0.56 0.85 15.57
C ALA A 329 0.21 1.93 14.77
N PHE A 330 -0.01 3.20 15.12
CA PHE A 330 0.65 4.36 14.51
C PHE A 330 2.20 4.34 14.61
N ARG A 331 2.76 3.70 15.65
CA ARG A 331 4.21 3.64 15.91
C ARG A 331 4.86 2.34 15.44
N ARG A 332 4.13 1.45 14.77
CA ARG A 332 4.70 0.19 14.29
C ARG A 332 5.31 0.35 12.92
N SER A 333 6.40 -0.37 12.66
CA SER A 333 6.97 -0.46 11.32
C SER A 333 5.92 -1.00 10.35
N ARG A 334 5.94 -0.48 9.14
CA ARG A 334 5.11 -0.95 8.02
C ARG A 334 5.95 -1.65 6.96
N GLU A 335 7.11 -2.16 7.36
CA GLU A 335 7.88 -3.04 6.51
C GLU A 335 7.09 -4.32 6.23
N ILE A 336 7.34 -4.88 5.07
CA ILE A 336 6.81 -6.19 4.72
C ILE A 336 7.48 -7.25 5.59
N LEU A 337 6.68 -8.20 6.12
CA LEU A 337 7.20 -9.37 6.78
C LEU A 337 7.01 -10.57 5.85
N LEU A 338 8.12 -11.16 5.41
CA LEU A 338 8.17 -12.33 4.56
C LEU A 338 8.53 -13.55 5.41
N VAL A 339 7.62 -14.52 5.48
CA VAL A 339 7.76 -15.72 6.32
C VAL A 339 7.74 -16.97 5.45
N THR A 340 8.78 -17.78 5.55
CA THR A 340 8.88 -19.05 4.84
C THR A 340 8.67 -20.22 5.79
N ASP A 341 8.18 -21.36 5.27
CA ASP A 341 7.97 -22.59 6.04
C ASP A 341 9.30 -23.22 6.51
N ARG A 342 10.39 -22.93 5.82
CA ARG A 342 11.74 -23.41 6.13
C ARG A 342 12.80 -22.47 5.50
N PRO A 343 14.02 -22.40 6.08
CA PRO A 343 15.03 -21.42 5.63
C PRO A 343 15.69 -21.79 4.29
N ARG A 344 15.67 -23.04 3.88
CA ARG A 344 16.22 -23.52 2.60
C ARG A 344 15.15 -24.22 1.78
N ARG A 345 15.11 -23.97 0.48
CA ARG A 345 14.14 -24.51 -0.47
C ARG A 345 12.70 -24.39 0.05
N PRO A 346 12.25 -23.18 0.42
CA PRO A 346 10.90 -22.96 0.94
C PRO A 346 9.85 -23.42 -0.07
N ARG A 347 8.76 -24.00 0.45
CA ARG A 347 7.58 -24.41 -0.32
C ARG A 347 6.45 -23.42 -0.18
N VAL A 348 6.53 -22.59 0.88
CA VAL A 348 5.53 -21.55 1.18
C VAL A 348 6.23 -20.27 1.52
N LEU A 349 5.69 -19.17 1.01
CA LEU A 349 6.02 -17.80 1.40
C LEU A 349 4.75 -17.07 1.83
N GLY A 350 4.63 -16.67 3.08
CA GLY A 350 3.61 -15.78 3.60
C GLY A 350 4.04 -14.32 3.49
N VAL A 351 3.16 -13.47 2.95
CA VAL A 351 3.37 -12.02 2.75
C VAL A 351 2.48 -11.24 3.71
N TYR A 352 3.07 -10.58 4.69
CA TYR A 352 2.36 -9.84 5.74
C TYR A 352 2.67 -8.36 5.68
N GLY A 353 1.64 -7.52 5.59
CA GLY A 353 1.80 -6.07 5.54
C GLY A 353 2.36 -5.56 4.21
N GLY A 354 3.33 -4.66 4.29
CA GLY A 354 3.92 -3.98 3.13
C GLY A 354 3.19 -2.70 2.72
N LYS A 355 3.69 -2.03 1.69
CA LYS A 355 3.21 -0.72 1.23
C LYS A 355 2.98 -0.70 -0.27
N LEU A 356 2.01 0.11 -0.70
CA LEU A 356 1.79 0.38 -2.13
C LEU A 356 3.06 0.92 -2.81
N THR A 357 3.79 1.82 -2.18
CA THR A 357 4.99 2.44 -2.75
C THR A 357 6.12 1.44 -3.00
N SER A 358 6.36 0.49 -2.09
CA SER A 358 7.51 -0.42 -2.14
C SER A 358 7.22 -1.77 -2.79
N TYR A 359 6.01 -1.99 -3.31
CA TYR A 359 5.55 -3.30 -3.78
C TYR A 359 6.55 -4.01 -4.72
N ARG A 360 7.21 -3.25 -5.60
CA ARG A 360 8.17 -3.80 -6.56
C ARG A 360 9.46 -4.27 -5.85
N ALA A 361 9.99 -3.45 -4.92
CA ALA A 361 11.15 -3.83 -4.10
C ALA A 361 10.81 -5.01 -3.19
N ASP A 362 9.61 -5.02 -2.60
CA ASP A 362 9.08 -6.12 -1.79
C ASP A 362 8.98 -7.43 -2.60
N ALA A 363 8.52 -7.35 -3.86
CA ALA A 363 8.47 -8.49 -4.77
C ALA A 363 9.86 -9.04 -5.10
N GLN A 364 10.83 -8.17 -5.34
CA GLN A 364 12.23 -8.58 -5.54
C GLN A 364 12.81 -9.23 -4.28
N GLN A 365 12.45 -8.75 -3.10
CA GLN A 365 12.84 -9.37 -1.84
C GLN A 365 12.21 -10.77 -1.69
N ALA A 366 10.91 -10.90 -2.01
CA ALA A 366 10.23 -12.20 -2.00
C ALA A 366 10.95 -13.23 -2.88
N LEU A 367 11.31 -12.87 -4.11
CA LEU A 367 12.05 -13.78 -5.00
C LEU A 367 13.44 -14.14 -4.49
N ARG A 368 14.14 -13.21 -3.79
CA ARG A 368 15.40 -13.56 -3.13
C ARG A 368 15.25 -14.64 -2.06
N HIS A 369 14.16 -14.60 -1.27
CA HIS A 369 13.83 -15.65 -0.30
C HIS A 369 13.52 -17.00 -0.95
N LEU A 370 13.01 -16.98 -2.19
CA LEU A 370 12.60 -18.18 -2.94
C LEU A 370 13.69 -18.75 -3.85
N ARG A 371 14.85 -18.08 -3.98
CA ARG A 371 15.87 -18.41 -4.97
C ARG A 371 16.30 -19.87 -4.95
N ASP A 372 16.43 -20.47 -3.78
CA ASP A 372 16.91 -21.86 -3.63
C ASP A 372 15.81 -22.91 -3.92
N ALA A 373 14.55 -22.50 -3.98
CA ALA A 373 13.39 -23.34 -4.29
C ALA A 373 13.01 -23.32 -5.77
N LEU A 374 13.37 -22.23 -6.46
CA LEU A 374 13.01 -22.01 -7.86
C LEU A 374 14.10 -22.47 -8.81
N PRO A 375 13.75 -22.94 -10.02
CA PRO A 375 14.76 -23.29 -11.03
C PRO A 375 15.47 -22.04 -11.51
N VAL A 376 16.75 -22.17 -11.85
CA VAL A 376 17.49 -21.11 -12.52
C VAL A 376 16.97 -20.95 -13.93
N ARG A 377 16.49 -19.78 -14.29
CA ARG A 377 15.97 -19.42 -15.61
C ARG A 377 16.59 -18.11 -16.10
N PRO A 378 16.75 -17.92 -17.40
CA PRO A 378 17.15 -16.63 -17.94
C PRO A 378 16.01 -15.61 -17.70
N PRO A 379 16.29 -14.40 -17.19
CA PRO A 379 15.29 -13.36 -17.06
C PRO A 379 14.83 -12.90 -18.44
N VAL A 380 13.52 -12.65 -18.58
CA VAL A 380 12.89 -12.16 -19.82
C VAL A 380 12.69 -10.65 -19.81
N ALA A 381 12.68 -10.04 -18.62
CA ALA A 381 12.52 -8.59 -18.45
C ALA A 381 13.10 -8.12 -17.11
N ASP A 382 13.26 -6.79 -16.96
CA ASP A 382 13.61 -6.14 -15.70
C ASP A 382 12.45 -5.26 -15.23
N THR A 383 11.89 -5.53 -14.07
CA THR A 383 10.78 -4.76 -13.49
C THR A 383 11.10 -3.29 -13.25
N ARG A 384 12.38 -2.88 -13.29
CA ARG A 384 12.81 -1.48 -13.21
C ARG A 384 12.64 -0.71 -14.51
N SER A 385 12.34 -1.40 -15.60
CA SER A 385 12.21 -0.82 -16.94
C SER A 385 10.89 -1.19 -17.65
N LEU A 386 10.01 -1.96 -17.00
CA LEU A 386 8.72 -2.34 -17.55
C LEU A 386 7.71 -1.18 -17.39
N PRO A 387 7.22 -0.58 -18.49
CA PRO A 387 6.16 0.40 -18.42
C PRO A 387 4.87 -0.20 -17.83
N LEU A 388 4.14 0.62 -17.08
CA LEU A 388 2.83 0.29 -16.52
C LEU A 388 1.79 1.22 -17.16
N GLU A 389 0.96 0.66 -18.01
CA GLU A 389 -0.12 1.38 -18.68
C GLU A 389 -1.45 1.14 -17.96
N PRO A 390 -2.39 2.08 -18.01
CA PRO A 390 -3.75 1.86 -17.54
C PRO A 390 -4.35 0.62 -18.21
N ALA A 391 -4.92 -0.31 -17.40
CA ALA A 391 -5.55 -1.54 -17.86
C ALA A 391 -7.08 -1.42 -17.88
#